data_4a74c30d66ff3cfa3e78350dfd2e00f1
#
_entry.id   4a74c30d66ff3cfa3e78350dfd2e00f1
#
_cell.length_a   1.000
_cell.length_b   1.000
_cell.length_c   1.000
_cell.angle_alpha   90.00
_cell.angle_beta   90.00
_cell.angle_gamma   90.00
#
_symmetry.space_group_name_H-M   'P 1'
#
loop_
_entity.id
_entity.type
_entity.pdbx_description
1 polymer ?
#
loop_
_entity_poly.entity_id
_entity_poly.type
_entity_poly.pdbx_seq_one_letter_code
_entity_poly.pdbx_strand_id
1 'polypeptide(L)'
;NVRPTQLLPGLTSPLAHPGDIDFVVIREGTEGPYVGNGGSLRTGTPQEIATEVSVNTAFGVERVVRYAFSKAQSRKKKLTLVHKTNVLVHAGSLWSRVVNQVSSEFPDVVVDYLHIDATMIFMVSDPERFDVIVTDNLFGDIITDLAGAVGGGIGLAASANLNLTGEFPSMFEPVHGSAPDIAGTNTADPRAAMMSMALLLEHHGQPELAQRLSDAIAHDVANHQSAGPRNTDRIGEDVRSLLA
;
A
#
# COMPACT_ATOMS: atom_id res chain seq x y z
N ASN A 1 -7.81 2.59 0.09
CA ASN A 1 -6.54 2.68 0.82
C ASN A 1 -5.38 2.77 -0.17
N VAL A 2 -4.42 3.68 0.08
CA VAL A 2 -3.24 3.96 -0.75
C VAL A 2 -2.00 3.64 0.05
N ARG A 3 -1.13 2.78 -0.48
CA ARG A 3 0.12 2.34 0.17
C ARG A 3 1.28 2.43 -0.82
N PRO A 4 2.02 3.54 -0.85
CA PRO A 4 3.23 3.66 -1.66
C PRO A 4 4.36 2.82 -1.06
N THR A 5 5.18 2.26 -1.93
CA THR A 5 6.38 1.52 -1.56
C THR A 5 7.53 1.99 -2.41
N GLN A 6 8.58 2.47 -1.78
CA GLN A 6 9.80 2.92 -2.43
C GLN A 6 11.01 2.50 -1.63
N LEU A 7 11.98 1.88 -2.29
CA LEU A 7 13.28 1.62 -1.68
C LEU A 7 14.14 2.88 -1.81
N LEU A 8 14.15 3.70 -0.76
CA LEU A 8 14.93 4.92 -0.75
C LEU A 8 16.44 4.62 -0.77
N PRO A 9 17.26 5.49 -1.44
CA PRO A 9 18.71 5.39 -1.38
C PRO A 9 19.18 5.35 0.07
N GLY A 10 19.95 4.33 0.37
CA GLY A 10 20.41 4.17 1.73
C GLY A 10 19.68 3.10 2.54
N LEU A 11 18.55 2.60 2.10
CA LEU A 11 17.91 1.44 2.72
C LEU A 11 18.47 0.11 2.20
N THR A 12 18.39 -0.88 3.06
CA THR A 12 18.69 -2.26 2.68
C THR A 12 17.39 -3.01 2.45
N SER A 13 17.25 -3.64 1.29
CA SER A 13 16.22 -4.63 1.04
C SER A 13 16.70 -6.03 1.43
N PRO A 14 15.82 -6.93 1.85
CA PRO A 14 16.17 -8.34 2.02
C PRO A 14 16.43 -9.07 0.69
N LEU A 15 16.10 -8.42 -0.44
CA LEU A 15 16.32 -8.98 -1.78
C LEU A 15 17.78 -8.88 -2.17
N ALA A 16 18.31 -9.95 -2.81
CA ALA A 16 19.69 -9.96 -3.31
C ALA A 16 19.92 -8.91 -4.43
N HIS A 17 18.91 -8.66 -5.25
CA HIS A 17 18.92 -7.70 -6.35
C HIS A 17 17.60 -6.92 -6.36
N PRO A 18 17.43 -5.92 -5.49
CA PRO A 18 16.13 -5.25 -5.32
C PRO A 18 15.70 -4.40 -6.52
N GLY A 19 16.65 -3.95 -7.38
CA GLY A 19 16.33 -3.02 -8.47
C GLY A 19 15.79 -1.68 -7.96
N ASP A 20 15.05 -0.99 -8.82
CA ASP A 20 14.37 0.28 -8.51
C ASP A 20 12.93 0.02 -8.03
N ILE A 21 12.78 -0.23 -6.73
CA ILE A 21 11.45 -0.45 -6.14
C ILE A 21 10.77 0.90 -5.96
N ASP A 22 9.79 1.18 -6.82
CA ASP A 22 8.89 2.34 -6.72
C ASP A 22 7.53 2.02 -7.34
N PHE A 23 6.57 1.61 -6.51
CA PHE A 23 5.20 1.32 -6.91
C PHE A 23 4.19 1.70 -5.83
N VAL A 24 2.91 1.72 -6.19
CA VAL A 24 1.80 2.04 -5.26
C VAL A 24 0.76 0.94 -5.30
N VAL A 25 0.32 0.48 -4.14
CA VAL A 25 -0.82 -0.43 -4.02
C VAL A 25 -2.07 0.36 -3.66
N ILE A 26 -3.09 0.22 -4.50
CA ILE A 26 -4.43 0.75 -4.28
C ILE A 26 -5.32 -0.41 -3.85
N ARG A 27 -5.58 -0.48 -2.54
CA ARG A 27 -6.33 -1.53 -1.87
C ARG A 27 -7.78 -1.10 -1.67
N GLU A 28 -8.75 -1.92 -2.07
CA GLU A 28 -10.09 -1.79 -1.54
C GLU A 28 -10.03 -2.06 -0.03
N GLY A 29 -10.51 -1.18 0.82
CA GLY A 29 -10.27 -1.26 2.27
C GLY A 29 -11.54 -1.36 3.12
N THR A 30 -12.72 -1.62 2.51
CA THR A 30 -14.01 -1.62 3.22
C THR A 30 -14.80 -2.92 3.07
N GLU A 31 -14.49 -3.73 2.09
CA GLU A 31 -15.24 -4.92 1.71
C GLU A 31 -14.39 -6.21 1.86
N GLY A 32 -14.71 -7.23 1.09
CA GLY A 32 -14.02 -8.52 1.13
C GLY A 32 -14.46 -9.37 2.33
N PRO A 33 -13.60 -10.23 2.85
CA PRO A 33 -13.88 -11.03 4.05
C PRO A 33 -13.89 -10.20 5.34
N TYR A 34 -13.36 -8.97 5.30
CA TYR A 34 -13.33 -8.06 6.46
C TYR A 34 -14.70 -7.57 6.91
N VAL A 35 -15.75 -7.77 6.12
CA VAL A 35 -17.15 -7.47 6.53
C VAL A 35 -17.67 -8.43 7.61
N GLY A 36 -16.93 -9.51 7.93
CA GLY A 36 -17.28 -10.47 8.97
C GLY A 36 -18.55 -11.28 8.66
N ASN A 37 -18.85 -11.49 7.39
CA ASN A 37 -20.00 -12.30 6.96
C ASN A 37 -19.59 -13.78 6.85
N GLY A 38 -20.19 -14.62 7.66
CA GLY A 38 -19.89 -16.04 7.74
C GLY A 38 -20.48 -16.67 8.99
N GLY A 39 -19.99 -17.83 9.35
CA GLY A 39 -20.41 -18.50 10.56
C GLY A 39 -19.89 -19.91 10.70
N SER A 40 -20.14 -20.49 11.87
CA SER A 40 -19.76 -21.87 12.21
C SER A 40 -20.99 -22.70 12.55
N LEU A 41 -20.98 -23.94 12.15
CA LEU A 41 -22.02 -24.93 12.45
C LEU A 41 -21.37 -26.15 13.10
N ARG A 42 -21.98 -26.76 14.10
CA ARG A 42 -21.51 -27.95 14.85
C ARG A 42 -20.12 -27.75 15.48
N THR A 43 -19.85 -26.58 16.00
CA THR A 43 -18.55 -26.21 16.60
C THR A 43 -18.10 -27.21 17.65
N GLY A 44 -16.83 -27.62 17.60
CA GLY A 44 -16.22 -28.57 18.51
C GLY A 44 -16.53 -30.04 18.23
N THR A 45 -17.14 -30.36 17.09
CA THR A 45 -17.41 -31.73 16.67
C THR A 45 -16.60 -32.10 15.41
N PRO A 46 -16.41 -33.42 15.10
CA PRO A 46 -15.78 -33.81 13.84
C PRO A 46 -16.53 -33.39 12.57
N GLN A 47 -17.77 -32.94 12.70
CA GLN A 47 -18.61 -32.43 11.61
C GLN A 47 -18.73 -30.91 11.60
N GLU A 48 -17.82 -30.24 12.25
CA GLU A 48 -17.76 -28.77 12.26
C GLU A 48 -17.60 -28.22 10.83
N ILE A 49 -18.34 -27.16 10.53
CA ILE A 49 -18.23 -26.40 9.28
C ILE A 49 -18.05 -24.94 9.66
N ALA A 50 -17.02 -24.30 9.11
CA ALA A 50 -16.82 -22.85 9.18
C ALA A 50 -16.87 -22.24 7.77
N THR A 51 -17.53 -21.11 7.64
CA THR A 51 -17.65 -20.38 6.37
C THR A 51 -17.28 -18.92 6.56
N GLU A 52 -16.55 -18.37 5.60
CA GLU A 52 -16.29 -16.93 5.45
C GLU A 52 -16.78 -16.49 4.08
N VAL A 53 -17.52 -15.39 4.03
CA VAL A 53 -18.07 -14.84 2.78
C VAL A 53 -17.37 -13.53 2.44
N SER A 54 -16.71 -13.49 1.29
CA SER A 54 -16.13 -12.27 0.74
C SER A 54 -17.19 -11.49 -0.03
N VAL A 55 -17.52 -10.30 0.44
CA VAL A 55 -18.46 -9.38 -0.23
C VAL A 55 -17.67 -8.41 -1.10
N ASN A 56 -18.07 -8.28 -2.36
CA ASN A 56 -17.49 -7.33 -3.30
C ASN A 56 -18.63 -6.64 -4.05
N THR A 57 -18.74 -5.32 -3.97
CA THR A 57 -19.77 -4.56 -4.67
C THR A 57 -19.18 -3.85 -5.89
N ALA A 58 -20.00 -3.64 -6.91
CA ALA A 58 -19.58 -2.83 -8.06
C ALA A 58 -19.20 -1.42 -7.64
N PHE A 59 -19.88 -0.86 -6.66
CA PHE A 59 -19.59 0.46 -6.10
C PHE A 59 -18.19 0.53 -5.46
N GLY A 60 -17.84 -0.41 -4.60
CA GLY A 60 -16.53 -0.45 -3.93
C GLY A 60 -15.41 -0.70 -4.93
N VAL A 61 -15.60 -1.64 -5.86
CA VAL A 61 -14.61 -1.98 -6.89
C VAL A 61 -14.39 -0.81 -7.85
N GLU A 62 -15.46 -0.18 -8.37
CA GLU A 62 -15.33 0.93 -9.30
C GLU A 62 -14.62 2.12 -8.67
N ARG A 63 -14.95 2.48 -7.45
CA ARG A 63 -14.33 3.56 -6.69
C ARG A 63 -12.81 3.41 -6.62
N VAL A 64 -12.33 2.22 -6.25
CA VAL A 64 -10.90 1.98 -6.09
C VAL A 64 -10.18 1.85 -7.43
N VAL A 65 -10.83 1.23 -8.41
CA VAL A 65 -10.29 1.07 -9.78
C VAL A 65 -10.11 2.43 -10.47
N ARG A 66 -11.10 3.32 -10.41
CA ARG A 66 -10.98 4.68 -10.98
C ARG A 66 -9.81 5.45 -10.38
N TYR A 67 -9.64 5.40 -9.08
CA TYR A 67 -8.51 6.04 -8.43
C TYR A 67 -7.17 5.42 -8.86
N ALA A 68 -7.10 4.10 -8.99
CA ALA A 68 -5.89 3.42 -9.43
C ALA A 68 -5.49 3.81 -10.86
N PHE A 69 -6.46 3.95 -11.79
CA PHE A 69 -6.20 4.46 -13.13
C PHE A 69 -5.69 5.90 -13.12
N SER A 70 -6.33 6.78 -12.36
CA SER A 70 -5.89 8.18 -12.20
C SER A 70 -4.46 8.24 -11.64
N LYS A 71 -4.13 7.42 -10.65
CA LYS A 71 -2.77 7.34 -10.09
C LYS A 71 -1.77 6.79 -11.12
N ALA A 72 -2.11 5.76 -11.86
CA ALA A 72 -1.27 5.21 -12.93
C ALA A 72 -1.00 6.24 -14.03
N GLN A 73 -2.01 7.02 -14.42
CA GLN A 73 -1.87 8.07 -15.45
C GLN A 73 -0.85 9.16 -15.05
N SER A 74 -0.75 9.45 -13.75
CA SER A 74 0.24 10.40 -13.21
C SER A 74 1.63 9.82 -12.96
N ARG A 75 1.81 8.50 -13.19
CA ARG A 75 3.06 7.77 -12.97
C ARG A 75 3.59 7.15 -14.29
N LYS A 76 4.04 5.88 -14.23
CA LYS A 76 4.63 5.16 -15.38
C LYS A 76 3.57 4.61 -16.36
N LYS A 77 2.29 4.95 -16.16
CA LYS A 77 1.13 4.55 -16.98
C LYS A 77 0.93 3.04 -17.08
N LYS A 78 1.21 2.32 -16.02
CA LYS A 78 0.99 0.88 -15.92
C LYS A 78 0.14 0.54 -14.71
N LEU A 79 -0.94 -0.21 -14.93
CA LEU A 79 -1.84 -0.72 -13.89
C LEU A 79 -1.85 -2.23 -13.91
N THR A 80 -1.61 -2.87 -12.78
CA THR A 80 -1.74 -4.32 -12.62
C THR A 80 -2.93 -4.63 -11.71
N LEU A 81 -3.96 -5.27 -12.25
CA LEU A 81 -5.01 -5.88 -11.45
C LEU A 81 -4.45 -7.16 -10.82
N VAL A 82 -4.45 -7.23 -9.49
CA VAL A 82 -4.10 -8.45 -8.76
C VAL A 82 -5.34 -9.06 -8.13
N HIS A 83 -5.61 -10.31 -8.47
CA HIS A 83 -6.75 -11.07 -7.95
C HIS A 83 -6.50 -12.58 -8.06
N LYS A 84 -7.48 -13.42 -7.76
CA LYS A 84 -7.43 -14.88 -7.97
C LYS A 84 -8.68 -15.34 -8.73
N THR A 85 -8.82 -14.90 -9.97
CA THR A 85 -10.05 -15.06 -10.77
C THR A 85 -10.41 -16.52 -11.08
N ASN A 86 -9.41 -17.41 -11.07
CA ASN A 86 -9.61 -18.85 -11.27
C ASN A 86 -10.15 -19.59 -10.03
N VAL A 87 -10.17 -18.93 -8.86
CA VAL A 87 -10.71 -19.47 -7.60
C VAL A 87 -11.89 -18.64 -7.13
N LEU A 88 -11.75 -17.34 -7.03
CA LEU A 88 -12.78 -16.39 -6.64
C LEU A 88 -13.55 -15.92 -7.88
N VAL A 89 -14.27 -16.85 -8.53
CA VAL A 89 -14.83 -16.65 -9.88
C VAL A 89 -15.83 -15.51 -9.97
N HIS A 90 -16.68 -15.33 -8.94
CA HIS A 90 -17.68 -14.27 -8.95
C HIS A 90 -17.07 -12.88 -8.69
N ALA A 91 -16.26 -12.74 -7.64
CA ALA A 91 -15.54 -11.52 -7.35
C ALA A 91 -14.56 -11.19 -8.49
N GLY A 92 -13.78 -12.16 -8.96
CA GLY A 92 -12.85 -11.99 -10.06
C GLY A 92 -13.50 -11.54 -11.36
N SER A 93 -14.69 -12.04 -11.68
CA SER A 93 -15.48 -11.58 -12.84
C SER A 93 -15.91 -10.12 -12.68
N LEU A 94 -16.33 -9.72 -11.48
CA LEU A 94 -16.69 -8.33 -11.19
C LEU A 94 -15.47 -7.40 -11.36
N TRP A 95 -14.36 -7.73 -10.72
CA TRP A 95 -13.13 -6.94 -10.78
C TRP A 95 -12.63 -6.80 -12.22
N SER A 96 -12.54 -7.89 -12.96
CA SER A 96 -12.08 -7.87 -14.37
C SER A 96 -13.00 -7.03 -15.26
N ARG A 97 -14.32 -7.13 -15.09
CA ARG A 97 -15.30 -6.33 -15.85
C ARG A 97 -15.16 -4.84 -15.57
N VAL A 98 -15.04 -4.44 -14.30
CA VAL A 98 -14.93 -3.03 -13.92
C VAL A 98 -13.60 -2.45 -14.41
N VAL A 99 -12.48 -3.19 -14.27
CA VAL A 99 -11.19 -2.74 -14.81
C VAL A 99 -11.26 -2.56 -16.32
N ASN A 100 -11.84 -3.51 -17.05
CA ASN A 100 -11.99 -3.40 -18.51
C ASN A 100 -12.90 -2.22 -18.92
N GLN A 101 -13.97 -1.97 -18.17
CA GLN A 101 -14.86 -0.84 -18.43
C GLN A 101 -14.14 0.50 -18.22
N VAL A 102 -13.48 0.68 -17.09
CA VAL A 102 -12.78 1.92 -16.75
C VAL A 102 -11.56 2.15 -17.65
N SER A 103 -10.87 1.09 -18.11
CA SER A 103 -9.70 1.21 -18.98
C SER A 103 -9.99 1.98 -20.28
N SER A 104 -11.21 1.91 -20.79
CA SER A 104 -11.62 2.66 -22.00
C SER A 104 -11.57 4.18 -21.82
N GLU A 105 -11.62 4.66 -20.59
CA GLU A 105 -11.54 6.08 -20.24
C GLU A 105 -10.07 6.55 -20.06
N PHE A 106 -9.13 5.60 -19.98
CA PHE A 106 -7.69 5.84 -19.78
C PHE A 106 -6.84 5.14 -20.83
N PRO A 107 -6.94 5.52 -22.12
CA PRO A 107 -6.33 4.79 -23.23
C PRO A 107 -4.79 4.74 -23.19
N ASP A 108 -4.18 5.66 -22.42
CA ASP A 108 -2.72 5.70 -22.27
C ASP A 108 -2.18 4.76 -21.18
N VAL A 109 -3.07 4.16 -20.35
CA VAL A 109 -2.66 3.27 -19.27
C VAL A 109 -2.66 1.82 -19.75
N VAL A 110 -1.50 1.19 -19.69
CA VAL A 110 -1.37 -0.24 -19.98
C VAL A 110 -1.85 -1.06 -18.81
N VAL A 111 -2.82 -1.94 -19.05
CA VAL A 111 -3.41 -2.80 -18.03
C VAL A 111 -2.81 -4.22 -18.13
N ASP A 112 -2.35 -4.74 -17.01
CA ASP A 112 -1.88 -6.11 -16.83
C ASP A 112 -2.72 -6.81 -15.75
N TYR A 113 -2.74 -8.15 -15.77
CA TYR A 113 -3.39 -8.98 -14.77
C TYR A 113 -2.43 -10.02 -14.23
N LEU A 114 -2.38 -10.15 -12.91
CA LEU A 114 -1.63 -11.21 -12.25
C LEU A 114 -2.49 -11.91 -11.18
N HIS A 115 -2.33 -13.23 -11.07
CA HIS A 115 -2.78 -13.94 -9.88
C HIS A 115 -1.95 -13.53 -8.66
N ILE A 116 -2.56 -13.51 -7.48
CA ILE A 116 -1.90 -13.12 -6.23
C ILE A 116 -0.63 -13.94 -5.95
N ASP A 117 -0.66 -15.25 -6.17
CA ASP A 117 0.51 -16.11 -5.99
C ASP A 117 1.67 -15.78 -6.96
N ALA A 118 1.37 -15.48 -8.22
CA ALA A 118 2.38 -14.99 -9.17
C ALA A 118 2.92 -13.61 -8.77
N THR A 119 2.03 -12.74 -8.24
CA THR A 119 2.43 -11.43 -7.73
C THR A 119 3.45 -11.55 -6.60
N MET A 120 3.25 -12.49 -5.67
CA MET A 120 4.22 -12.73 -4.58
C MET A 120 5.59 -13.14 -5.11
N ILE A 121 5.64 -13.98 -6.14
CA ILE A 121 6.89 -14.38 -6.80
C ILE A 121 7.58 -13.15 -7.40
N PHE A 122 6.85 -12.34 -8.18
CA PHE A 122 7.43 -11.15 -8.83
C PHE A 122 7.81 -10.05 -7.84
N MET A 123 7.12 -9.91 -6.71
CA MET A 123 7.53 -8.98 -5.64
C MET A 123 8.95 -9.29 -5.12
N VAL A 124 9.37 -10.54 -5.19
CA VAL A 124 10.71 -10.99 -4.74
C VAL A 124 11.72 -11.01 -5.90
N SER A 125 11.31 -11.45 -7.10
CA SER A 125 12.23 -11.70 -8.22
C SER A 125 12.36 -10.53 -9.20
N ASP A 126 11.35 -9.66 -9.31
CA ASP A 126 11.26 -8.57 -10.29
C ASP A 126 10.30 -7.46 -9.79
N PRO A 127 10.56 -6.84 -8.62
CA PRO A 127 9.64 -5.86 -8.04
C PRO A 127 9.53 -4.57 -8.85
N GLU A 128 10.55 -4.21 -9.62
CA GLU A 128 10.57 -3.01 -10.48
C GLU A 128 9.56 -3.06 -11.64
N ARG A 129 9.00 -4.24 -11.93
CA ARG A 129 7.95 -4.39 -12.94
C ARG A 129 6.64 -3.68 -12.60
N PHE A 130 6.42 -3.40 -11.31
CA PHE A 130 5.19 -2.78 -10.82
C PHE A 130 5.26 -1.25 -10.87
N ASP A 131 4.11 -0.63 -11.14
CA ASP A 131 3.90 0.82 -11.05
C ASP A 131 2.71 1.09 -10.13
N VAL A 132 1.48 0.76 -10.57
CA VAL A 132 0.30 0.79 -9.72
C VAL A 132 -0.34 -0.58 -9.70
N ILE A 133 -0.61 -1.09 -8.51
CA ILE A 133 -1.35 -2.33 -8.29
C ILE A 133 -2.74 -1.94 -7.77
N VAL A 134 -3.80 -2.53 -8.33
CA VAL A 134 -5.14 -2.46 -7.76
C VAL A 134 -5.61 -3.85 -7.37
N THR A 135 -6.23 -3.98 -6.19
CA THR A 135 -6.60 -5.28 -5.63
C THR A 135 -7.68 -5.17 -4.57
N ASP A 136 -8.29 -6.31 -4.21
CA ASP A 136 -9.25 -6.42 -3.12
C ASP A 136 -8.62 -6.21 -1.74
N ASN A 137 -9.47 -6.24 -0.72
CA ASN A 137 -9.06 -5.95 0.64
C ASN A 137 -8.04 -6.97 1.19
N LEU A 138 -8.30 -8.26 1.02
CA LEU A 138 -7.46 -9.31 1.60
C LEU A 138 -6.09 -9.40 0.90
N PHE A 139 -6.11 -9.46 -0.41
CA PHE A 139 -4.86 -9.53 -1.18
C PHE A 139 -4.04 -8.25 -1.03
N GLY A 140 -4.72 -7.10 -0.93
CA GLY A 140 -4.07 -5.81 -0.68
C GLY A 140 -3.33 -5.77 0.65
N ASP A 141 -3.89 -6.38 1.70
CA ASP A 141 -3.23 -6.50 2.99
C ASP A 141 -1.93 -7.32 2.88
N ILE A 142 -2.05 -8.51 2.32
CA ILE A 142 -0.91 -9.43 2.16
C ILE A 142 0.20 -8.83 1.29
N ILE A 143 -0.17 -8.21 0.15
CA ILE A 143 0.78 -7.58 -0.78
C ILE A 143 1.55 -6.46 -0.09
N THR A 144 0.86 -5.62 0.66
CA THR A 144 1.48 -4.42 1.24
C THR A 144 2.41 -4.73 2.39
N ASP A 145 2.21 -5.82 3.11
CA ASP A 145 3.16 -6.28 4.13
C ASP A 145 4.47 -6.77 3.49
N LEU A 146 4.37 -7.56 2.41
CA LEU A 146 5.55 -7.95 1.63
C LEU A 146 6.22 -6.74 0.99
N ALA A 147 5.44 -5.81 0.42
CA ALA A 147 5.94 -4.58 -0.16
C ALA A 147 6.74 -3.73 0.85
N GLY A 148 6.22 -3.59 2.07
CA GLY A 148 6.93 -2.93 3.15
C GLY A 148 8.25 -3.61 3.50
N ALA A 149 8.26 -4.95 3.56
CA ALA A 149 9.46 -5.72 3.85
C ALA A 149 10.54 -5.55 2.77
N VAL A 150 10.19 -5.66 1.47
CA VAL A 150 11.16 -5.52 0.37
C VAL A 150 11.55 -4.08 0.11
N GLY A 151 10.71 -3.12 0.47
CA GLY A 151 10.93 -1.67 0.31
C GLY A 151 11.79 -1.02 1.40
N GLY A 152 12.42 -1.82 2.30
CA GLY A 152 13.32 -1.30 3.32
C GLY A 152 12.77 -1.30 4.74
N GLY A 153 11.58 -1.86 4.96
CA GLY A 153 10.98 -2.09 6.26
C GLY A 153 9.72 -1.28 6.54
N ILE A 154 8.90 -1.84 7.44
CA ILE A 154 7.58 -1.28 7.79
C ILE A 154 7.67 0.09 8.51
N GLY A 155 8.81 0.42 9.09
CA GLY A 155 9.05 1.71 9.76
C GLY A 155 9.05 2.93 8.82
N LEU A 156 9.01 2.71 7.50
CA LEU A 156 8.91 3.75 6.48
C LEU A 156 7.60 3.65 5.67
N ALA A 157 6.78 2.65 5.96
CA ALA A 157 5.54 2.42 5.22
C ALA A 157 4.43 3.37 5.66
N ALA A 158 4.08 4.30 4.77
CA ALA A 158 2.96 5.21 4.93
C ALA A 158 1.68 4.67 4.30
N SER A 159 0.54 5.13 4.77
CA SER A 159 -0.76 4.84 4.15
C SER A 159 -1.73 6.02 4.20
N ALA A 160 -2.71 5.99 3.30
CA ALA A 160 -3.83 6.88 3.31
C ALA A 160 -5.14 6.14 3.03
N ASN A 161 -6.18 6.42 3.80
CA ASN A 161 -7.56 6.04 3.51
C ASN A 161 -8.26 7.29 2.97
N LEU A 162 -8.48 7.34 1.65
CA LEU A 162 -8.99 8.54 0.98
C LEU A 162 -10.51 8.46 0.77
N ASN A 163 -11.20 9.50 1.17
CA ASN A 163 -12.55 9.78 0.70
C ASN A 163 -12.48 10.78 -0.47
N LEU A 164 -12.65 10.27 -1.68
CA LEU A 164 -12.50 11.07 -2.90
C LEU A 164 -13.64 12.02 -3.15
N THR A 165 -14.80 11.83 -2.51
CA THR A 165 -15.96 12.72 -2.63
C THR A 165 -15.84 13.96 -1.73
N GLY A 166 -14.98 13.90 -0.72
CA GLY A 166 -14.82 14.95 0.27
C GLY A 166 -16.00 15.09 1.27
N GLU A 167 -16.97 14.19 1.23
CA GLU A 167 -18.12 14.18 2.16
C GLU A 167 -17.74 13.80 3.57
N PHE A 168 -16.66 13.01 3.71
CA PHE A 168 -16.11 12.55 4.98
C PHE A 168 -14.60 12.80 5.02
N PRO A 169 -13.97 12.89 6.20
CA PRO A 169 -12.53 13.08 6.29
C PRO A 169 -11.76 11.87 5.72
N SER A 170 -10.63 12.15 5.10
CA SER A 170 -9.59 11.15 4.79
C SER A 170 -8.71 10.94 6.01
N MET A 171 -8.05 9.77 6.11
CA MET A 171 -7.15 9.42 7.19
C MET A 171 -5.76 9.07 6.63
N PHE A 172 -4.73 9.55 7.31
CA PHE A 172 -3.33 9.35 6.94
C PHE A 172 -2.58 8.80 8.14
N GLU A 173 -2.00 7.63 7.99
CA GLU A 173 -1.35 6.93 9.11
C GLU A 173 -0.22 6.02 8.63
N PRO A 174 0.77 5.71 9.49
CA PRO A 174 1.69 4.61 9.24
C PRO A 174 0.97 3.27 9.05
N VAL A 175 1.56 2.36 8.26
CA VAL A 175 1.04 0.99 8.12
C VAL A 175 1.21 0.19 9.40
N HIS A 176 2.30 0.43 10.15
CA HIS A 176 2.58 -0.27 11.41
C HIS A 176 1.58 0.08 12.52
N GLY A 177 1.36 -0.86 13.43
CA GLY A 177 0.52 -0.67 14.62
C GLY A 177 1.20 0.13 15.73
N SER A 178 0.60 0.12 16.92
CA SER A 178 1.01 0.89 18.09
C SER A 178 2.30 0.41 18.77
N ALA A 179 2.78 -0.81 18.49
CA ALA A 179 3.99 -1.42 19.02
C ALA A 179 4.15 -1.21 20.55
N PRO A 180 3.23 -1.70 21.39
CA PRO A 180 3.20 -1.42 22.83
C PRO A 180 4.49 -1.83 23.55
N ASP A 181 5.22 -2.81 23.03
CA ASP A 181 6.45 -3.33 23.64
C ASP A 181 7.61 -2.30 23.64
N ILE A 182 7.57 -1.31 22.74
CA ILE A 182 8.57 -0.25 22.65
C ILE A 182 8.00 1.13 23.06
N ALA A 183 6.78 1.18 23.56
CA ALA A 183 6.19 2.43 24.02
C ALA A 183 7.01 3.09 25.13
N GLY A 184 7.31 4.38 24.99
CA GLY A 184 8.12 5.14 25.95
C GLY A 184 9.63 4.89 25.90
N THR A 185 10.11 4.00 25.02
CA THR A 185 11.56 3.69 24.91
C THR A 185 12.33 4.64 23.98
N ASN A 186 11.63 5.52 23.26
CA ASN A 186 12.20 6.44 22.27
C ASN A 186 12.97 5.73 21.13
N THR A 187 12.49 4.54 20.69
CA THR A 187 13.15 3.72 19.67
C THR A 187 12.32 3.55 18.39
N ALA A 188 11.05 3.94 18.36
CA ALA A 188 10.21 3.88 17.19
C ALA A 188 10.75 4.81 16.08
N ASP A 189 10.72 4.32 14.81
CA ASP A 189 11.06 5.15 13.65
C ASP A 189 9.89 6.09 13.31
N PRO A 190 10.06 7.42 13.38
CA PRO A 190 8.96 8.36 13.14
C PRO A 190 8.73 8.63 11.64
N ARG A 191 9.58 8.11 10.74
CA ARG A 191 9.57 8.47 9.32
C ARG A 191 8.32 7.97 8.59
N ALA A 192 7.73 6.85 9.00
CA ALA A 192 6.44 6.42 8.45
C ALA A 192 5.31 7.45 8.70
N ALA A 193 5.27 8.06 9.90
CA ALA A 193 4.32 9.13 10.20
C ALA A 193 4.60 10.40 9.38
N MET A 194 5.88 10.74 9.18
CA MET A 194 6.27 11.87 8.34
C MET A 194 5.93 11.64 6.86
N MET A 195 6.13 10.42 6.33
CA MET A 195 5.71 10.05 4.98
C MET A 195 4.17 10.08 4.84
N SER A 196 3.43 9.69 5.88
CA SER A 196 1.97 9.83 5.90
C SER A 196 1.54 11.30 5.88
N MET A 197 2.29 12.20 6.51
CA MET A 197 2.09 13.66 6.38
C MET A 197 2.36 14.13 4.95
N ALA A 198 3.36 13.58 4.26
CA ALA A 198 3.59 13.93 2.85
C ALA A 198 2.41 13.53 1.96
N LEU A 199 1.79 12.36 2.20
CA LEU A 199 0.55 11.96 1.52
C LEU A 199 -0.62 12.91 1.81
N LEU A 200 -0.73 13.39 3.05
CA LEU A 200 -1.74 14.38 3.44
C LEU A 200 -1.53 15.71 2.69
N LEU A 201 -0.30 16.19 2.62
CA LEU A 201 0.05 17.41 1.91
C LEU A 201 -0.26 17.30 0.40
N GLU A 202 0.11 16.18 -0.24
CA GLU A 202 -0.22 15.89 -1.64
C GLU A 202 -1.74 15.93 -1.85
N HIS A 203 -2.50 15.26 -0.99
CA HIS A 203 -3.96 15.20 -1.06
C HIS A 203 -4.63 16.57 -0.93
N HIS A 204 -4.06 17.47 -0.14
CA HIS A 204 -4.55 18.83 0.04
C HIS A 204 -3.99 19.86 -0.97
N GLY A 205 -3.43 19.38 -2.08
CA GLY A 205 -2.94 20.26 -3.16
C GLY A 205 -1.67 21.02 -2.82
N GLN A 206 -0.84 20.48 -1.93
CA GLN A 206 0.47 21.02 -1.55
C GLN A 206 1.62 20.09 -2.01
N PRO A 207 1.72 19.75 -3.33
CA PRO A 207 2.68 18.77 -3.80
C PRO A 207 4.14 19.20 -3.59
N GLU A 208 4.42 20.52 -3.63
CA GLU A 208 5.78 21.03 -3.38
C GLU A 208 6.22 20.79 -1.93
N LEU A 209 5.32 20.99 -0.97
CA LEU A 209 5.62 20.71 0.44
C LEU A 209 5.74 19.19 0.71
N ALA A 210 4.89 18.40 0.07
CA ALA A 210 4.98 16.94 0.13
C ALA A 210 6.34 16.45 -0.39
N GLN A 211 6.78 16.97 -1.53
CA GLN A 211 8.07 16.60 -2.13
C GLN A 211 9.24 17.04 -1.24
N ARG A 212 9.24 18.28 -0.74
CA ARG A 212 10.28 18.75 0.20
C ARG A 212 10.41 17.85 1.43
N LEU A 213 9.29 17.43 2.02
CA LEU A 213 9.31 16.52 3.16
C LEU A 213 9.86 15.14 2.77
N SER A 214 9.43 14.59 1.64
CA SER A 214 9.92 13.32 1.12
C SER A 214 11.42 13.35 0.83
N ASP A 215 11.91 14.42 0.21
CA ASP A 215 13.34 14.63 -0.09
C ASP A 215 14.18 14.74 1.20
N ALA A 216 13.67 15.44 2.22
CA ALA A 216 14.34 15.54 3.52
C ALA A 216 14.45 14.16 4.20
N ILE A 217 13.38 13.34 4.15
CA ILE A 217 13.41 11.98 4.68
C ILE A 217 14.40 11.10 3.89
N ALA A 218 14.37 11.17 2.56
CA ALA A 218 15.29 10.42 1.71
C ALA A 218 16.75 10.80 1.98
N HIS A 219 17.04 12.10 2.13
CA HIS A 219 18.36 12.60 2.49
C HIS A 219 18.82 12.12 3.88
N ASP A 220 17.92 12.15 4.88
CA ASP A 220 18.20 11.63 6.21
C ASP A 220 18.54 10.14 6.18
N VAL A 221 17.75 9.35 5.44
CA VAL A 221 18.00 7.92 5.26
C VAL A 221 19.37 7.67 4.64
N ALA A 222 19.68 8.34 3.52
CA ALA A 222 20.92 8.13 2.77
C ALA A 222 22.17 8.46 3.60
N ASN A 223 22.12 9.48 4.45
CA ASN A 223 23.29 9.96 5.19
C ASN A 223 23.52 9.30 6.55
N HIS A 224 22.55 8.54 7.06
CA HIS A 224 22.66 7.95 8.39
C HIS A 224 22.69 6.41 8.42
N GLN A 225 22.88 5.75 7.28
CA GLN A 225 22.99 4.29 7.20
C GLN A 225 24.06 3.68 8.11
N SER A 226 25.21 4.34 8.19
CA SER A 226 26.39 3.86 8.93
C SER A 226 26.46 4.36 10.37
N ALA A 227 25.56 5.25 10.79
CA ALA A 227 25.63 5.94 12.08
C ALA A 227 25.14 5.12 13.28
N GLY A 228 24.67 3.89 13.04
CA GLY A 228 24.04 3.07 14.08
C GLY A 228 22.58 3.49 14.40
N PRO A 229 21.92 2.78 15.32
CA PRO A 229 20.53 3.09 15.68
C PRO A 229 20.43 4.47 16.32
N ARG A 230 19.50 5.29 15.81
CA ARG A 230 19.11 6.59 16.37
C ARG A 230 17.77 6.46 17.08
N ASN A 231 17.57 7.29 18.09
CA ASN A 231 16.27 7.36 18.75
C ASN A 231 15.25 8.20 17.96
N THR A 232 13.97 8.07 18.31
CA THR A 232 12.83 8.74 17.65
C THR A 232 13.02 10.26 17.57
N ASP A 233 13.40 10.90 18.69
CA ASP A 233 13.56 12.36 18.77
C ASP A 233 14.68 12.83 17.85
N ARG A 234 15.81 12.11 17.83
CA ARG A 234 16.96 12.48 17.00
C ARG A 234 16.62 12.42 15.51
N ILE A 235 15.93 11.38 15.07
CA ILE A 235 15.46 11.29 13.68
C ILE A 235 14.54 12.46 13.34
N GLY A 236 13.60 12.79 14.24
CA GLY A 236 12.71 13.93 14.08
C GLY A 236 13.42 15.26 13.94
N GLU A 237 14.44 15.52 14.77
CA GLU A 237 15.24 16.72 14.71
C GLU A 237 16.11 16.81 13.44
N ASP A 238 16.72 15.71 13.03
CA ASP A 238 17.54 15.63 11.83
C ASP A 238 16.70 15.95 10.58
N VAL A 239 15.53 15.33 10.41
CA VAL A 239 14.61 15.65 9.30
C VAL A 239 14.13 17.10 9.37
N ARG A 240 13.74 17.59 10.56
CA ARG A 240 13.30 18.98 10.73
C ARG A 240 14.38 19.98 10.31
N SER A 241 15.64 19.71 10.61
CA SER A 241 16.75 20.60 10.24
C SER A 241 16.99 20.68 8.73
N LEU A 242 16.60 19.66 7.98
CA LEU A 242 16.66 19.65 6.51
C LEU A 242 15.52 20.44 5.85
N LEU A 243 14.48 20.77 6.59
CA LEU A 243 13.33 21.53 6.12
C LEU A 243 13.46 23.05 6.39
N ALA A 244 14.39 23.45 7.25
CA ALA A 244 14.65 24.84 7.60
C ALA A 244 15.44 25.53 6.46
#